data_b1b53799465dd435a2b77e73b0d3b7fe
#
_entry.id   b1b53799465dd435a2b77e73b0d3b7fe
#
_cell.length_a   1.000
_cell.length_b   1.000
_cell.length_c   1.000
_cell.angle_alpha   90.00
_cell.angle_beta   90.00
_cell.angle_gamma   90.00
#
_symmetry.space_group_name_H-M   'P 1'
#
loop_
_entity.id
_entity.type
_entity.pdbx_description
1 polymer ?
#
loop_
_entity_poly.entity_id
_entity_poly.type
_entity_poly.pdbx_seq_one_letter_code
_entity_poly.pdbx_strand_id
1 'polypeptide(L)'
;MTDNKQTHWAAQPERGSRLFLALTTLMVRYLPAFFMRPCIWFVVLYFYATAPKPRRHVLRYQTRLQTAFPHTVLPKHSVFKQFIAFGEAVCDRFAVWQRKIRYEDLVIEDPDDIYSQVKRNERGQIFACSHLGNTEVCRALVSHHKNFRLNVLVHSKHAQAFNEALQKAGADHIRLIQVTDLDTTLMMELNSRIEDGEWIAIAADRVPVRGEKTADINFLGHTAPMPQGAWLLASLLKTQVN
;
A
#
# COMPACT_ATOMS: atom_id res chain seq x y z
N MET A 1 -17.85 -31.25 -6.56
CA MET A 1 -17.24 -30.49 -5.47
C MET A 1 -15.73 -30.45 -5.72
N THR A 2 -15.25 -29.50 -6.48
CA THR A 2 -13.82 -29.30 -6.76
C THR A 2 -13.30 -28.26 -5.79
N ASP A 3 -12.51 -28.72 -4.85
CA ASP A 3 -11.82 -27.93 -3.83
C ASP A 3 -10.86 -26.95 -4.51
N ASN A 4 -11.34 -25.74 -4.77
CA ASN A 4 -10.55 -24.67 -5.36
C ASN A 4 -9.78 -23.98 -4.23
N LYS A 5 -8.71 -24.65 -3.72
CA LYS A 5 -7.75 -24.03 -2.81
C LYS A 5 -7.20 -22.79 -3.49
N GLN A 6 -7.85 -21.65 -3.24
CA GLN A 6 -7.30 -20.34 -3.62
C GLN A 6 -5.96 -20.20 -2.90
N THR A 7 -4.88 -20.26 -3.67
CA THR A 7 -3.54 -20.01 -3.14
C THR A 7 -3.53 -18.63 -2.51
N HIS A 8 -3.20 -18.57 -1.22
CA HIS A 8 -3.15 -17.34 -0.46
C HIS A 8 -2.30 -16.29 -1.21
N TRP A 9 -2.68 -15.02 -1.17
CA TRP A 9 -1.99 -13.95 -1.91
C TRP A 9 -0.48 -13.91 -1.64
N ALA A 10 -0.04 -14.21 -0.41
CA ALA A 10 1.38 -14.23 -0.02
C ALA A 10 2.18 -15.40 -0.62
N ALA A 11 1.52 -16.43 -1.13
CA ALA A 11 2.15 -17.57 -1.79
C ALA A 11 2.27 -17.39 -3.31
N GLN A 12 1.74 -16.28 -3.85
CA GLN A 12 1.84 -16.01 -5.28
C GLN A 12 3.26 -15.57 -5.64
N PRO A 13 3.91 -16.19 -6.64
CA PRO A 13 5.24 -15.80 -7.07
C PRO A 13 5.20 -14.39 -7.68
N GLU A 14 6.14 -13.55 -7.26
CA GLU A 14 6.35 -12.25 -7.88
C GLU A 14 6.83 -12.45 -9.32
N ARG A 15 6.09 -11.90 -10.29
CA ARG A 15 6.42 -11.97 -11.72
C ARG A 15 7.46 -10.93 -12.17
N GLY A 16 8.05 -10.18 -11.24
CA GLY A 16 9.08 -9.18 -11.53
C GLY A 16 10.49 -9.78 -11.42
N SER A 17 11.27 -9.78 -12.50
CA SER A 17 12.69 -10.10 -12.40
C SER A 17 13.46 -8.89 -11.87
N ARG A 18 14.60 -9.13 -11.18
CA ARG A 18 15.52 -8.06 -10.73
C ARG A 18 15.95 -7.16 -11.89
N LEU A 19 16.08 -7.73 -13.08
CA LEU A 19 16.40 -7.01 -14.31
C LEU A 19 15.31 -5.99 -14.68
N PHE A 20 14.03 -6.38 -14.60
CA PHE A 20 12.92 -5.47 -14.86
C PHE A 20 12.85 -4.32 -13.86
N LEU A 21 13.11 -4.60 -12.57
CA LEU A 21 13.15 -3.55 -11.55
C LEU A 21 14.31 -2.57 -11.79
N ALA A 22 15.50 -3.08 -12.12
CA ALA A 22 16.66 -2.26 -12.46
C ALA A 22 16.40 -1.40 -13.71
N LEU A 23 15.82 -2.00 -14.76
CA LEU A 23 15.45 -1.30 -15.98
C LEU A 23 14.43 -0.19 -15.72
N THR A 24 13.38 -0.48 -14.95
CA THR A 24 12.36 0.52 -14.56
C THR A 24 12.99 1.66 -13.78
N THR A 25 13.88 1.37 -12.83
CA THR A 25 14.60 2.39 -12.05
C THR A 25 15.43 3.30 -12.96
N LEU A 26 16.12 2.73 -13.94
CA LEU A 26 16.95 3.44 -14.89
C LEU A 26 16.10 4.29 -15.83
N MET A 27 15.00 3.73 -16.32
CA MET A 27 14.04 4.44 -17.16
C MET A 27 13.44 5.65 -16.43
N VAL A 28 12.94 5.47 -15.20
CA VAL A 28 12.39 6.57 -14.39
C VAL A 28 13.45 7.64 -14.12
N ARG A 29 14.72 7.24 -13.96
CA ARG A 29 15.83 8.18 -13.69
C ARG A 29 16.17 9.07 -14.88
N TYR A 30 16.24 8.51 -16.07
CA TYR A 30 16.81 9.17 -17.23
C TYR A 30 15.81 9.55 -18.32
N LEU A 31 14.66 8.87 -18.41
CA LEU A 31 13.68 9.17 -19.44
C LEU A 31 12.71 10.28 -18.98
N PRO A 32 12.43 11.26 -19.84
CA PRO A 32 11.32 12.19 -19.63
C PRO A 32 9.98 11.44 -19.54
N ALA A 33 9.03 11.99 -18.78
CA ALA A 33 7.70 11.38 -18.57
C ALA A 33 6.96 11.05 -19.89
N PHE A 34 7.21 11.83 -20.93
CA PHE A 34 6.66 11.59 -22.26
C PHE A 34 7.07 10.24 -22.86
N PHE A 35 8.31 9.80 -22.66
CA PHE A 35 8.78 8.48 -23.13
C PHE A 35 8.38 7.33 -22.21
N MET A 36 8.07 7.62 -20.96
CA MET A 36 7.64 6.59 -20.01
C MET A 36 6.28 5.97 -20.38
N ARG A 37 5.32 6.80 -20.82
CA ARG A 37 3.97 6.32 -21.16
C ARG A 37 3.94 5.23 -22.22
N PRO A 38 4.58 5.37 -23.40
CA PRO A 38 4.69 4.29 -24.39
C PRO A 38 5.32 3.02 -23.82
N CYS A 39 6.39 3.14 -23.03
CA CYS A 39 7.04 1.99 -22.42
C CYS A 39 6.10 1.25 -21.46
N ILE A 40 5.40 1.96 -20.58
CA ILE A 40 4.39 1.40 -19.68
C ILE A 40 3.33 0.67 -20.51
N TRP A 41 2.85 1.29 -21.58
CA TRP A 41 1.80 0.73 -22.43
C TRP A 41 2.21 -0.62 -23.03
N PHE A 42 3.44 -0.73 -23.59
CA PHE A 42 3.95 -1.99 -24.15
C PHE A 42 4.14 -3.08 -23.09
N VAL A 43 4.70 -2.72 -21.92
CA VAL A 43 4.88 -3.66 -20.81
C VAL A 43 3.51 -4.14 -20.29
N VAL A 44 2.58 -3.23 -20.12
CA VAL A 44 1.22 -3.55 -19.66
C VAL A 44 0.48 -4.40 -20.69
N LEU A 45 0.61 -4.11 -21.98
CA LEU A 45 0.00 -4.93 -23.05
C LEU A 45 0.51 -6.37 -22.98
N TYR A 46 1.81 -6.58 -22.78
CA TYR A 46 2.38 -7.90 -22.59
C TYR A 46 1.76 -8.62 -21.38
N PHE A 47 1.71 -7.98 -20.21
CA PHE A 47 1.11 -8.57 -19.01
C PHE A 47 -0.39 -8.80 -19.18
N TYR A 48 -1.10 -7.90 -19.81
CA TYR A 48 -2.52 -8.03 -20.09
C TYR A 48 -2.80 -9.23 -20.99
N ALA A 49 -1.98 -9.46 -22.01
CA ALA A 49 -2.11 -10.59 -22.91
C ALA A 49 -1.79 -11.94 -22.22
N THR A 50 -0.72 -11.97 -21.39
CA THR A 50 -0.19 -13.21 -20.79
C THR A 50 -0.77 -13.54 -19.41
N ALA A 51 -1.60 -12.67 -18.81
CA ALA A 51 -2.14 -12.84 -17.45
C ALA A 51 -3.69 -12.97 -17.42
N PRO A 52 -4.27 -14.08 -17.86
CA PRO A 52 -5.72 -14.26 -17.92
C PRO A 52 -6.38 -14.29 -16.52
N LYS A 53 -5.69 -14.79 -15.49
CA LYS A 53 -6.22 -14.83 -14.11
C LYS A 53 -6.41 -13.42 -13.54
N PRO A 54 -5.40 -12.53 -13.48
CA PRO A 54 -5.59 -11.13 -13.06
C PRO A 54 -6.69 -10.41 -13.85
N ARG A 55 -6.76 -10.59 -15.18
CA ARG A 55 -7.85 -9.98 -15.98
C ARG A 55 -9.23 -10.39 -15.48
N ARG A 56 -9.44 -11.69 -15.20
CA ARG A 56 -10.71 -12.19 -14.66
C ARG A 56 -11.03 -11.61 -13.28
N HIS A 57 -10.03 -11.42 -12.43
CA HIS A 57 -10.22 -10.81 -11.12
C HIS A 57 -10.63 -9.33 -11.26
N VAL A 58 -9.96 -8.57 -12.11
CA VAL A 58 -10.31 -7.18 -12.38
C VAL A 58 -11.72 -7.07 -12.98
N LEU A 59 -12.05 -7.90 -13.97
CA LEU A 59 -13.38 -7.94 -14.56
C LEU A 59 -14.45 -8.25 -13.52
N ARG A 60 -14.24 -9.26 -12.66
CA ARG A 60 -15.16 -9.61 -11.57
C ARG A 60 -15.37 -8.44 -10.62
N TYR A 61 -14.30 -7.77 -10.23
CA TYR A 61 -14.37 -6.58 -9.38
C TYR A 61 -15.23 -5.49 -10.03
N GLN A 62 -14.97 -5.15 -11.30
CA GLN A 62 -15.70 -4.13 -12.03
C GLN A 62 -17.19 -4.48 -12.22
N THR A 63 -17.49 -5.76 -12.48
CA THR A 63 -18.89 -6.23 -12.56
C THR A 63 -19.60 -6.07 -11.21
N ARG A 64 -18.96 -6.45 -10.11
CA ARG A 64 -19.53 -6.27 -8.76
C ARG A 64 -19.72 -4.80 -8.42
N LEU A 65 -18.76 -3.97 -8.78
CA LEU A 65 -18.84 -2.51 -8.59
C LEU A 65 -20.05 -1.93 -9.31
N GLN A 66 -20.28 -2.28 -10.58
CA GLN A 66 -21.43 -1.84 -11.34
C GLN A 66 -22.75 -2.39 -10.80
N THR A 67 -22.74 -3.62 -10.27
CA THR A 67 -23.95 -4.18 -9.63
C THR A 67 -24.29 -3.45 -8.33
N ALA A 68 -23.28 -3.14 -7.51
CA ALA A 68 -23.46 -2.42 -6.24
C ALA A 68 -23.79 -0.92 -6.46
N PHE A 69 -23.24 -0.34 -7.51
CA PHE A 69 -23.41 1.07 -7.87
C PHE A 69 -23.80 1.21 -9.35
N PRO A 70 -25.09 1.03 -9.70
CA PRO A 70 -25.56 1.00 -11.10
C PRO A 70 -25.28 2.29 -11.89
N HIS A 71 -25.13 3.41 -11.20
CA HIS A 71 -24.82 4.69 -11.85
C HIS A 71 -23.34 4.87 -12.19
N THR A 72 -22.46 3.93 -11.78
CA THR A 72 -21.02 3.98 -12.09
C THR A 72 -20.79 3.65 -13.56
N VAL A 73 -20.35 4.63 -14.32
CA VAL A 73 -20.00 4.45 -15.73
C VAL A 73 -18.51 4.07 -15.85
N LEU A 74 -18.26 2.83 -16.23
CA LEU A 74 -16.90 2.40 -16.53
C LEU A 74 -16.49 2.83 -17.95
N PRO A 75 -15.25 3.31 -18.16
CA PRO A 75 -14.79 3.70 -19.49
C PRO A 75 -14.64 2.48 -20.40
N LYS A 76 -14.66 2.70 -21.72
CA LYS A 76 -14.32 1.64 -22.68
C LYS A 76 -12.96 1.03 -22.34
N HIS A 77 -12.84 -0.29 -22.46
CA HIS A 77 -11.62 -1.05 -22.11
C HIS A 77 -11.17 -0.84 -20.64
N SER A 78 -12.12 -0.69 -19.72
CA SER A 78 -11.85 -0.41 -18.30
C SER A 78 -10.86 -1.38 -17.65
N VAL A 79 -10.94 -2.67 -17.97
CA VAL A 79 -10.00 -3.68 -17.46
C VAL A 79 -8.57 -3.38 -17.90
N PHE A 80 -8.36 -3.06 -19.18
CA PHE A 80 -7.02 -2.70 -19.68
C PHE A 80 -6.53 -1.39 -19.07
N LYS A 81 -7.41 -0.39 -18.95
CA LYS A 81 -7.09 0.89 -18.30
C LYS A 81 -6.68 0.71 -16.84
N GLN A 82 -7.28 -0.23 -16.12
CA GLN A 82 -6.88 -0.54 -14.75
C GLN A 82 -5.47 -1.18 -14.70
N PHE A 83 -5.11 -1.99 -15.69
CA PHE A 83 -3.73 -2.48 -15.83
C PHE A 83 -2.74 -1.35 -16.15
N ILE A 84 -3.12 -0.39 -16.98
CA ILE A 84 -2.29 0.82 -17.25
C ILE A 84 -2.10 1.62 -15.97
N ALA A 85 -3.17 1.93 -15.23
CA ALA A 85 -3.09 2.68 -13.98
C ALA A 85 -2.19 1.97 -12.94
N PHE A 86 -2.22 0.64 -12.88
CA PHE A 86 -1.30 -0.12 -12.04
C PHE A 86 0.16 0.01 -12.50
N GLY A 87 0.42 -0.05 -13.81
CA GLY A 87 1.75 0.17 -14.38
C GLY A 87 2.29 1.57 -14.10
N GLU A 88 1.44 2.58 -14.23
CA GLU A 88 1.76 3.98 -13.87
C GLU A 88 2.10 4.10 -12.38
N ALA A 89 1.29 3.52 -11.48
CA ALA A 89 1.55 3.53 -10.05
C ALA A 89 2.89 2.86 -9.68
N VAL A 90 3.30 1.81 -10.39
CA VAL A 90 4.63 1.20 -10.20
C VAL A 90 5.75 2.18 -10.59
N CYS A 91 5.59 2.92 -11.69
CA CYS A 91 6.57 3.92 -12.10
C CYS A 91 6.61 5.11 -11.13
N ASP A 92 5.46 5.57 -10.66
CA ASP A 92 5.35 6.65 -9.67
C ASP A 92 6.04 6.29 -8.36
N ARG A 93 6.00 5.02 -7.94
CA ARG A 93 6.78 4.54 -6.79
C ARG A 93 8.26 4.88 -6.93
N PHE A 94 8.86 4.60 -8.08
CA PHE A 94 10.26 4.93 -8.34
C PHE A 94 10.49 6.44 -8.46
N ALA A 95 9.53 7.19 -8.99
CA ALA A 95 9.59 8.65 -9.06
C ALA A 95 9.59 9.28 -7.66
N VAL A 96 8.77 8.78 -6.73
CA VAL A 96 8.77 9.19 -5.32
C VAL A 96 10.13 8.88 -4.67
N TRP A 97 10.65 7.66 -4.85
CA TRP A 97 11.96 7.27 -4.28
C TRP A 97 13.11 8.13 -4.81
N GLN A 98 13.01 8.59 -6.06
CA GLN A 98 13.99 9.50 -6.67
C GLN A 98 13.71 10.98 -6.38
N ARG A 99 12.74 11.30 -5.52
CA ARG A 99 12.31 12.66 -5.16
C ARG A 99 11.86 13.50 -6.38
N LYS A 100 11.35 12.85 -7.43
CA LYS A 100 10.73 13.52 -8.58
C LYS A 100 9.28 13.92 -8.33
N ILE A 101 8.60 13.20 -7.43
CA ILE A 101 7.30 13.59 -6.86
C ILE A 101 7.58 14.08 -5.44
N ARG A 102 7.24 15.33 -5.16
CA ARG A 102 7.48 16.02 -3.89
C ARG A 102 6.16 16.42 -3.24
N TYR A 103 6.23 16.89 -2.01
CA TYR A 103 5.07 17.34 -1.27
C TYR A 103 4.27 18.42 -2.02
N GLU A 104 4.96 19.35 -2.68
CA GLU A 104 4.36 20.46 -3.42
C GLU A 104 3.58 20.03 -4.67
N ASP A 105 3.82 18.79 -5.13
CA ASP A 105 3.13 18.20 -6.29
C ASP A 105 1.81 17.51 -5.87
N LEU A 106 1.52 17.45 -4.56
CA LEU A 106 0.37 16.73 -4.02
C LEU A 106 -0.81 17.66 -3.76
N VAL A 107 -2.00 17.22 -4.14
CA VAL A 107 -3.26 17.81 -3.67
C VAL A 107 -3.72 16.97 -2.47
N ILE A 108 -3.83 17.62 -1.30
CA ILE A 108 -4.16 16.95 -0.05
C ILE A 108 -5.59 17.34 0.35
N GLU A 109 -6.45 16.33 0.47
CA GLU A 109 -7.76 16.44 1.06
C GLU A 109 -7.72 15.77 2.44
N ASP A 110 -7.98 16.53 3.49
CA ASP A 110 -7.89 16.08 4.89
C ASP A 110 -9.17 16.49 5.64
N PRO A 111 -10.31 15.83 5.37
CA PRO A 111 -11.59 16.18 5.97
C PRO A 111 -11.63 15.95 7.48
N ASP A 112 -10.78 15.07 8.01
CA ASP A 112 -10.73 14.70 9.42
C ASP A 112 -9.65 15.48 10.22
N ASP A 113 -9.00 16.44 9.56
CA ASP A 113 -7.95 17.30 10.14
C ASP A 113 -6.80 16.51 10.81
N ILE A 114 -6.42 15.40 10.18
CA ILE A 114 -5.33 14.52 10.64
C ILE A 114 -4.00 15.26 10.64
N TYR A 115 -3.81 16.14 9.66
CA TYR A 115 -2.61 16.97 9.55
C TYR A 115 -2.35 17.83 10.80
N SER A 116 -3.39 18.45 11.35
CA SER A 116 -3.27 19.20 12.59
C SER A 116 -2.98 18.31 13.79
N GLN A 117 -3.51 17.09 13.81
CA GLN A 117 -3.23 16.12 14.86
C GLN A 117 -1.76 15.69 14.84
N VAL A 118 -1.20 15.42 13.65
CA VAL A 118 0.23 15.14 13.47
C VAL A 118 1.10 16.30 13.94
N LYS A 119 0.71 17.54 13.63
CA LYS A 119 1.48 18.75 14.04
C LYS A 119 1.51 18.98 15.54
N ARG A 120 0.44 18.65 16.25
CA ARG A 120 0.38 18.85 17.71
C ARG A 120 1.33 17.96 18.47
N ASN A 121 1.90 16.94 17.82
CA ASN A 121 2.83 15.97 18.40
C ASN A 121 2.31 15.37 19.71
N GLU A 122 1.00 15.12 19.74
CA GLU A 122 0.33 14.41 20.81
C GLU A 122 0.62 12.91 20.70
N ARG A 123 -0.01 12.12 21.55
CA ARG A 123 0.08 10.66 21.48
C ARG A 123 -0.21 10.16 20.08
N GLY A 124 0.64 9.27 19.56
CA GLY A 124 0.53 8.73 18.21
C GLY A 124 -0.72 7.87 18.00
N GLN A 125 -1.08 7.65 16.74
CA GLN A 125 -2.29 6.93 16.34
C GLN A 125 -1.98 5.90 15.26
N ILE A 126 -2.98 5.10 14.90
CA ILE A 126 -2.84 4.08 13.85
C ILE A 126 -3.54 4.54 12.58
N PHE A 127 -2.82 4.49 11.46
CA PHE A 127 -3.40 4.57 10.12
C PHE A 127 -3.78 3.18 9.63
N ALA A 128 -5.08 2.92 9.44
CA ALA A 128 -5.57 1.74 8.76
C ALA A 128 -5.64 2.03 7.24
N CYS A 129 -4.62 1.60 6.52
CA CYS A 129 -4.47 1.91 5.10
C CYS A 129 -5.08 0.85 4.19
N SER A 130 -5.46 1.23 2.98
CA SER A 130 -5.80 0.31 1.89
C SER A 130 -4.85 0.47 0.71
N HIS A 131 -4.74 -0.56 -0.14
CA HIS A 131 -3.97 -0.48 -1.38
C HIS A 131 -4.78 0.18 -2.51
N LEU A 132 -5.52 1.23 -2.19
CA LEU A 132 -6.21 2.05 -3.17
C LEU A 132 -5.24 3.11 -3.70
N GLY A 133 -4.92 3.04 -5.00
CA GLY A 133 -3.93 3.91 -5.61
C GLY A 133 -2.49 3.55 -5.24
N ASN A 134 -1.64 4.57 -5.12
CA ASN A 134 -0.20 4.42 -4.85
C ASN A 134 0.16 4.92 -3.44
N THR A 135 0.21 4.01 -2.48
CA THR A 135 0.56 4.32 -1.08
C THR A 135 1.99 4.86 -0.91
N GLU A 136 2.89 4.63 -1.87
CA GLU A 136 4.25 5.18 -1.80
C GLU A 136 4.28 6.71 -1.90
N VAL A 137 3.24 7.33 -2.47
CA VAL A 137 3.10 8.79 -2.50
C VAL A 137 3.01 9.37 -1.09
N CYS A 138 2.47 8.62 -0.13
CA CYS A 138 2.46 9.01 1.28
C CYS A 138 3.85 9.26 1.86
N ARG A 139 4.92 8.71 1.27
CA ARG A 139 6.30 9.02 1.66
C ARG A 139 6.66 10.48 1.46
N ALA A 140 6.13 11.12 0.40
CA ALA A 140 6.36 12.54 0.16
C ALA A 140 5.75 13.37 1.29
N LEU A 141 4.57 12.97 1.81
CA LEU A 141 3.93 13.59 2.97
C LEU A 141 4.78 13.44 4.23
N VAL A 142 5.18 12.20 4.54
CA VAL A 142 5.98 11.90 5.73
C VAL A 142 7.32 12.62 5.69
N SER A 143 7.99 12.63 4.54
CA SER A 143 9.31 13.27 4.36
C SER A 143 9.28 14.79 4.50
N HIS A 144 8.11 15.43 4.29
CA HIS A 144 7.95 16.86 4.46
C HIS A 144 7.94 17.29 5.94
N HIS A 145 7.47 16.41 6.83
CA HIS A 145 7.32 16.69 8.27
C HIS A 145 8.49 16.11 9.06
N LYS A 146 9.49 16.95 9.38
CA LYS A 146 10.73 16.54 10.07
C LYS A 146 10.51 15.86 11.42
N ASN A 147 9.42 16.16 12.12
CA ASN A 147 9.12 15.61 13.44
C ASN A 147 8.14 14.45 13.40
N PHE A 148 7.62 14.10 12.21
CA PHE A 148 6.68 13.01 12.05
C PHE A 148 7.41 11.69 11.84
N ARG A 149 7.18 10.72 12.71
CA ARG A 149 7.75 9.38 12.62
C ARG A 149 6.67 8.35 12.37
N LEU A 150 6.89 7.50 11.38
CA LEU A 150 5.94 6.50 10.95
C LEU A 150 6.54 5.09 11.01
N ASN A 151 5.91 4.23 11.79
CA ASN A 151 6.21 2.80 11.86
C ASN A 151 5.24 2.05 10.95
N VAL A 152 5.72 1.48 9.84
CA VAL A 152 4.89 0.80 8.87
C VAL A 152 4.96 -0.70 9.10
N LEU A 153 3.85 -1.32 9.49
CA LEU A 153 3.76 -2.76 9.66
C LEU A 153 3.62 -3.44 8.29
N VAL A 154 4.58 -4.27 7.94
CA VAL A 154 4.65 -4.93 6.64
C VAL A 154 4.80 -6.44 6.76
N HIS A 155 4.31 -7.17 5.76
CA HIS A 155 4.63 -8.59 5.61
C HIS A 155 5.73 -8.73 4.55
N SER A 156 6.98 -8.48 4.95
CA SER A 156 8.12 -8.51 4.04
C SER A 156 9.36 -9.06 4.74
N LYS A 157 9.95 -10.10 4.16
CA LYS A 157 11.24 -10.64 4.60
C LYS A 157 12.42 -9.69 4.38
N HIS A 158 12.21 -8.59 3.67
CA HIS A 158 13.24 -7.61 3.33
C HIS A 158 13.11 -6.30 4.12
N ALA A 159 12.25 -6.26 5.16
CA ALA A 159 12.04 -5.05 5.96
C ALA A 159 13.35 -4.52 6.55
N GLN A 160 14.23 -5.39 7.06
CA GLN A 160 15.51 -4.99 7.64
C GLN A 160 16.43 -4.35 6.59
N ALA A 161 16.64 -5.01 5.46
CA ALA A 161 17.48 -4.48 4.37
C ALA A 161 16.95 -3.15 3.83
N PHE A 162 15.62 -3.00 3.83
CA PHE A 162 14.97 -1.76 3.42
C PHE A 162 15.18 -0.64 4.45
N ASN A 163 15.08 -0.94 5.75
CA ASN A 163 15.38 0.02 6.82
C ASN A 163 16.83 0.52 6.74
N GLU A 164 17.80 -0.38 6.53
CA GLU A 164 19.20 0.00 6.32
C GLU A 164 19.38 0.94 5.13
N ALA A 165 18.67 0.69 4.03
CA ALA A 165 18.68 1.56 2.87
C ALA A 165 18.06 2.94 3.14
N LEU A 166 16.96 2.99 3.92
CA LEU A 166 16.33 4.24 4.35
C LEU A 166 17.27 5.07 5.24
N GLN A 167 17.90 4.43 6.22
CA GLN A 167 18.88 5.11 7.11
C GLN A 167 20.05 5.70 6.32
N LYS A 168 20.63 4.93 5.40
CA LYS A 168 21.69 5.41 4.49
C LYS A 168 21.25 6.60 3.62
N ALA A 169 19.96 6.68 3.31
CA ALA A 169 19.36 7.78 2.56
C ALA A 169 18.94 8.97 3.44
N GLY A 170 19.17 8.92 4.77
CA GLY A 170 18.76 9.95 5.73
C GLY A 170 17.23 10.05 5.89
N ALA A 171 16.54 8.93 5.75
CA ALA A 171 15.08 8.84 5.88
C ALA A 171 14.68 8.12 7.18
N ASP A 172 15.21 8.59 8.31
CA ASP A 172 15.08 7.95 9.63
C ASP A 172 13.65 8.02 10.21
N HIS A 173 12.79 8.81 9.61
CA HIS A 173 11.42 9.05 10.04
C HIS A 173 10.42 7.97 9.59
N ILE A 174 10.84 7.04 8.73
CA ILE A 174 10.02 5.87 8.33
C ILE A 174 10.74 4.59 8.72
N ARG A 175 10.07 3.75 9.49
CA ARG A 175 10.57 2.44 9.90
C ARG A 175 9.61 1.34 9.44
N LEU A 176 10.12 0.33 8.75
CA LEU A 176 9.37 -0.87 8.43
C LEU A 176 9.54 -1.91 9.54
N ILE A 177 8.44 -2.44 10.02
CA ILE A 177 8.38 -3.48 11.05
C ILE A 177 7.67 -4.69 10.44
N GLN A 178 8.29 -5.85 10.53
CA GLN A 178 7.69 -7.07 10.01
C GLN A 178 6.62 -7.59 10.97
N VAL A 179 5.38 -7.78 10.48
CA VAL A 179 4.26 -8.24 11.32
C VAL A 179 4.46 -9.62 11.93
N THR A 180 5.35 -10.46 11.36
CA THR A 180 5.68 -11.77 11.91
C THR A 180 6.56 -11.70 13.16
N ASP A 181 7.18 -10.57 13.41
CA ASP A 181 8.11 -10.33 14.52
C ASP A 181 7.41 -9.67 15.72
N LEU A 182 6.07 -9.50 15.65
CA LEU A 182 5.26 -8.95 16.73
C LEU A 182 5.25 -9.92 17.92
N ASP A 183 6.14 -9.68 18.86
CA ASP A 183 6.21 -10.32 20.17
C ASP A 183 5.91 -9.31 21.29
N THR A 184 5.97 -9.77 22.53
CA THR A 184 5.70 -8.91 23.70
C THR A 184 6.66 -7.73 23.77
N THR A 185 7.94 -7.95 23.45
CA THR A 185 8.98 -6.91 23.50
C THR A 185 8.70 -5.82 22.47
N LEU A 186 8.41 -6.21 21.24
CA LEU A 186 8.06 -5.27 20.18
C LEU A 186 6.75 -4.54 20.45
N MET A 187 5.78 -5.21 21.09
CA MET A 187 4.53 -4.55 21.51
C MET A 187 4.77 -3.48 22.57
N MET A 188 5.68 -3.71 23.53
CA MET A 188 6.08 -2.71 24.52
C MET A 188 6.83 -1.54 23.85
N GLU A 189 7.69 -1.84 22.88
CA GLU A 189 8.38 -0.80 22.08
C GLU A 189 7.38 0.04 21.29
N LEU A 190 6.41 -0.58 20.62
CA LEU A 190 5.37 0.14 19.87
C LEU A 190 4.51 1.02 20.80
N ASN A 191 4.21 0.54 22.01
CA ASN A 191 3.49 1.36 22.97
C ASN A 191 4.28 2.59 23.37
N SER A 192 5.59 2.45 23.69
CA SER A 192 6.45 3.60 24.00
C SER A 192 6.51 4.59 22.83
N ARG A 193 6.62 4.10 21.60
CA ARG A 193 6.64 4.96 20.41
C ARG A 193 5.34 5.75 20.21
N ILE A 194 4.20 5.11 20.47
CA ILE A 194 2.88 5.79 20.44
C ILE A 194 2.82 6.89 21.52
N GLU A 195 3.30 6.61 22.74
CA GLU A 195 3.39 7.64 23.80
C GLU A 195 4.31 8.80 23.40
N ASP A 196 5.40 8.52 22.65
CA ASP A 196 6.34 9.51 22.13
C ASP A 196 5.80 10.27 20.89
N GLY A 197 4.55 10.04 20.48
CA GLY A 197 3.91 10.70 19.33
C GLY A 197 4.24 10.09 17.97
N GLU A 198 4.88 8.91 17.92
CA GLU A 198 5.11 8.20 16.65
C GLU A 198 3.84 7.48 16.20
N TRP A 199 3.58 7.47 14.90
CA TRP A 199 2.40 6.84 14.32
C TRP A 199 2.71 5.46 13.77
N ILE A 200 1.68 4.62 13.66
CA ILE A 200 1.77 3.28 13.07
C ILE A 200 0.88 3.25 11.83
N ALA A 201 1.38 2.71 10.73
CA ALA A 201 0.57 2.40 9.54
C ALA A 201 0.48 0.90 9.33
N ILE A 202 -0.73 0.40 9.07
CA ILE A 202 -0.99 -1.00 8.77
C ILE A 202 -2.00 -1.13 7.64
N ALA A 203 -1.71 -1.99 6.66
CA ALA A 203 -2.67 -2.31 5.61
C ALA A 203 -3.81 -3.17 6.17
N ALA A 204 -5.05 -2.71 6.00
CA ALA A 204 -6.26 -3.30 6.57
C ALA A 204 -7.21 -3.86 5.48
N ASP A 205 -6.73 -4.08 4.26
CA ASP A 205 -7.52 -4.52 3.11
C ASP A 205 -7.18 -5.92 2.60
N ARG A 206 -6.22 -6.62 3.26
CA ARG A 206 -5.83 -7.98 2.88
C ARG A 206 -5.97 -8.95 4.02
N VAL A 207 -6.58 -10.10 3.75
CA VAL A 207 -6.68 -11.21 4.71
C VAL A 207 -5.27 -11.59 5.23
N PRO A 208 -5.07 -11.72 6.55
CA PRO A 208 -3.77 -12.03 7.13
C PRO A 208 -3.24 -13.39 6.68
N VAL A 209 -1.90 -13.49 6.62
CA VAL A 209 -1.21 -14.74 6.23
C VAL A 209 -1.33 -15.81 7.32
N ARG A 210 -1.32 -15.37 8.57
CA ARG A 210 -1.47 -16.21 9.75
C ARG A 210 -2.54 -15.63 10.66
N GLY A 211 -3.33 -16.50 11.25
CA GLY A 211 -4.40 -16.12 12.15
C GLY A 211 -5.73 -15.90 11.44
N GLU A 212 -6.79 -16.19 12.15
CA GLU A 212 -8.16 -16.20 11.62
C GLU A 212 -8.94 -14.95 12.06
N LYS A 213 -8.24 -13.90 12.51
CA LYS A 213 -8.90 -12.70 13.02
C LYS A 213 -9.36 -11.80 11.89
N THR A 214 -10.45 -12.22 11.31
CA THR A 214 -11.19 -11.47 10.29
C THR A 214 -12.61 -11.21 10.77
N ALA A 215 -13.21 -10.13 10.26
CA ALA A 215 -14.64 -9.86 10.37
C ALA A 215 -15.26 -9.98 8.99
N ASP A 216 -16.39 -10.64 8.91
CA ASP A 216 -17.16 -10.70 7.67
C ASP A 216 -17.95 -9.40 7.51
N ILE A 217 -17.70 -8.70 6.43
CA ILE A 217 -18.41 -7.49 6.06
C ILE A 217 -19.11 -7.64 4.70
N ASN A 218 -20.13 -6.85 4.46
CA ASN A 218 -20.73 -6.73 3.12
C ASN A 218 -19.87 -5.79 2.28
N PHE A 219 -19.19 -6.32 1.27
CA PHE A 219 -18.38 -5.57 0.33
C PHE A 219 -18.86 -5.79 -1.10
N LEU A 220 -19.36 -4.74 -1.74
CA LEU A 220 -19.93 -4.78 -3.09
C LEU A 220 -21.03 -5.85 -3.26
N GLY A 221 -21.93 -5.94 -2.27
CA GLY A 221 -23.04 -6.90 -2.26
C GLY A 221 -22.66 -8.35 -1.96
N HIS A 222 -21.43 -8.60 -1.51
CA HIS A 222 -20.95 -9.93 -1.15
C HIS A 222 -20.26 -9.92 0.21
N THR A 223 -20.40 -11.01 0.95
CA THR A 223 -19.63 -11.21 2.18
C THR A 223 -18.14 -11.33 1.84
N ALA A 224 -17.33 -10.52 2.50
CA ALA A 224 -15.88 -10.53 2.37
C ALA A 224 -15.23 -10.50 3.76
N PRO A 225 -14.25 -11.40 4.03
CA PRO A 225 -13.48 -11.33 5.27
C PRO A 225 -12.51 -10.16 5.21
N MET A 226 -12.57 -9.28 6.21
CA MET A 226 -11.63 -8.16 6.37
C MET A 226 -10.78 -8.37 7.63
N PRO A 227 -9.48 -8.00 7.60
CA PRO A 227 -8.59 -8.18 8.74
C PRO A 227 -8.98 -7.28 9.91
N GLN A 228 -8.92 -7.81 11.12
CA GLN A 228 -9.15 -7.05 12.36
C GLN A 228 -7.85 -6.48 12.96
N GLY A 229 -6.69 -6.71 12.33
CA GLY A 229 -5.37 -6.44 12.89
C GLY A 229 -5.18 -5.00 13.38
N ALA A 230 -5.59 -4.00 12.61
CA ALA A 230 -5.45 -2.59 12.97
C ALA A 230 -6.23 -2.25 14.26
N TRP A 231 -7.48 -2.70 14.35
CA TRP A 231 -8.35 -2.44 15.52
C TRP A 231 -7.93 -3.21 16.77
N LEU A 232 -7.46 -4.44 16.60
CA LEU A 232 -6.92 -5.23 17.72
C LEU A 232 -5.63 -4.58 18.25
N LEU A 233 -4.75 -4.13 17.36
CA LEU A 233 -3.54 -3.42 17.74
C LEU A 233 -3.89 -2.10 18.47
N ALA A 234 -4.84 -1.34 17.95
CA ALA A 234 -5.31 -0.12 18.57
C ALA A 234 -5.89 -0.35 19.98
N SER A 235 -6.67 -1.41 20.14
CA SER A 235 -7.21 -1.79 21.45
C SER A 235 -6.11 -2.14 22.44
N LEU A 236 -5.06 -2.87 22.00
CA LEU A 236 -3.93 -3.23 22.86
C LEU A 236 -3.08 -2.01 23.23
N LEU A 237 -2.83 -1.13 22.27
CA LEU A 237 -2.04 0.11 22.47
C LEU A 237 -2.89 1.26 23.02
N LYS A 238 -4.20 1.06 23.22
CA LYS A 238 -5.15 2.07 23.70
C LYS A 238 -5.05 3.40 22.93
N THR A 239 -5.01 3.31 21.61
CA THR A 239 -4.91 4.46 20.69
C THR A 239 -6.01 4.45 19.64
N GLN A 240 -6.17 5.55 18.91
CA GLN A 240 -7.19 5.70 17.86
C GLN A 240 -6.74 5.04 16.55
N VAL A 241 -7.72 4.70 15.71
CA VAL A 241 -7.53 4.26 14.32
C VAL A 241 -8.18 5.30 13.40
N ASN A 242 -7.41 5.74 12.41
CA ASN A 242 -7.86 6.62 11.33
C ASN A 242 -7.76 5.92 9.99
#